data_e8483ae113f7b653e459902ad1519d50
#
_entry.id   e8483ae113f7b653e459902ad1519d50
#
_cell.length_a   1.000
_cell.length_b   1.000
_cell.length_c   1.000
_cell.angle_alpha   90.00
_cell.angle_beta   90.00
_cell.angle_gamma   90.00
#
_symmetry.space_group_name_H-M   'P 1'
#
loop_
_entity.id
_entity.type
_entity.pdbx_description
1 polymer ?
#
loop_
_entity_poly.entity_id
_entity_poly.type
_entity_poly.pdbx_seq_one_letter_code
_entity_poly.pdbx_strand_id
1 'polypeptide(L)'
;MNSDPRLHIIAVTGIVEKNGKYLILKRSEREVAYPGFWTVPGGKLVRHEYENLALTEKTDAWYDIVSRTLEKEIMEEAGLEIEGIRYLTDMVFIRPDNIPALVLSYYCRHKAGNVALGKDMVDYAWIMPEEGKNYQIIPGILDEIIMVDKILKN
;
A
#
# COMPACT_ATOMS: atom_id res chain seq x y z
N MET A 1 -28.59 -0.77 10.26
CA MET A 1 -27.22 -0.88 9.72
C MET A 1 -27.16 -1.86 8.58
N ASN A 2 -26.49 -1.51 7.53
CA ASN A 2 -26.32 -2.43 6.43
C ASN A 2 -25.50 -3.62 6.89
N SER A 3 -26.05 -4.81 6.70
CA SER A 3 -25.43 -6.06 7.11
C SER A 3 -25.11 -6.96 5.91
N ASP A 4 -25.04 -6.39 4.69
CA ASP A 4 -24.67 -7.18 3.52
C ASP A 4 -23.25 -7.74 3.73
N PRO A 5 -23.13 -9.08 3.91
CA PRO A 5 -21.83 -9.68 4.22
C PRO A 5 -20.83 -9.64 3.06
N ARG A 6 -21.26 -9.21 1.89
CA ARG A 6 -20.38 -9.09 0.72
C ARG A 6 -19.62 -7.78 0.69
N LEU A 7 -20.01 -6.80 1.50
CA LEU A 7 -19.36 -5.49 1.50
C LEU A 7 -18.07 -5.52 2.29
N HIS A 8 -17.02 -5.03 1.68
CA HIS A 8 -15.68 -4.96 2.24
C HIS A 8 -15.05 -3.60 1.94
N ILE A 9 -14.25 -3.10 2.85
CA ILE A 9 -13.34 -2.02 2.53
C ILE A 9 -12.22 -2.63 1.68
N ILE A 10 -11.84 -1.95 0.60
CA ILE A 10 -10.74 -2.38 -0.26
C ILE A 10 -9.54 -1.47 -0.01
N ALA A 11 -8.43 -2.05 0.39
CA ALA A 11 -7.17 -1.36 0.57
C ALA A 11 -6.13 -1.91 -0.39
N VAL A 12 -5.22 -1.05 -0.84
CA VAL A 12 -4.11 -1.42 -1.72
C VAL A 12 -2.81 -1.02 -1.04
N THR A 13 -1.81 -1.90 -1.09
CA THR A 13 -0.49 -1.61 -0.58
C THR A 13 0.56 -1.86 -1.65
N GLY A 14 1.68 -1.14 -1.58
CA GLY A 14 2.76 -1.28 -2.55
C GLY A 14 4.12 -1.40 -1.89
N ILE A 15 4.81 -2.48 -2.16
CA ILE A 15 6.19 -2.69 -1.76
C ILE A 15 7.07 -2.10 -2.85
N VAL A 16 7.79 -1.01 -2.54
CA VAL A 16 8.61 -0.27 -3.49
C VAL A 16 10.06 -0.71 -3.36
N GLU A 17 10.62 -1.25 -4.43
CA GLU A 17 12.02 -1.68 -4.48
C GLU A 17 12.89 -0.61 -5.14
N LYS A 18 14.08 -0.40 -4.58
CA LYS A 18 15.11 0.47 -5.14
C LYS A 18 16.48 -0.10 -4.78
N ASN A 19 17.21 -0.55 -5.80
CA ASN A 19 18.58 -1.07 -5.63
C ASN A 19 18.70 -2.16 -4.55
N GLY A 20 17.75 -3.09 -4.52
CA GLY A 20 17.72 -4.20 -3.56
C GLY A 20 17.21 -3.84 -2.17
N LYS A 21 16.73 -2.63 -1.99
CA LYS A 21 16.13 -2.18 -0.73
C LYS A 21 14.66 -1.87 -0.91
N TYR A 22 13.94 -1.89 0.17
CA TYR A 22 12.47 -1.76 0.19
C TYR A 22 12.06 -0.61 1.10
N LEU A 23 11.10 0.19 0.65
CA LEU A 23 10.63 1.34 1.39
C LEU A 23 9.69 0.93 2.51
N ILE A 24 9.99 1.36 3.72
CA ILE A 24 9.05 1.32 4.83
C ILE A 24 8.83 2.72 5.38
N LEU A 25 7.61 2.96 5.88
CA LEU A 25 7.17 4.24 6.41
C LEU A 25 6.71 4.06 7.84
N LYS A 26 7.03 4.99 8.72
CA LYS A 26 6.59 4.94 10.12
C LYS A 26 5.27 5.70 10.27
N ARG A 27 4.27 5.03 10.82
CA ARG A 27 2.95 5.61 11.11
C ARG A 27 3.04 6.57 12.29
N SER A 28 2.22 7.60 12.24
CA SER A 28 2.09 8.54 13.36
C SER A 28 1.59 7.81 14.62
N GLU A 29 2.04 8.28 15.78
CA GLU A 29 1.53 7.81 17.08
C GLU A 29 0.05 8.15 17.28
N ARG A 30 -0.50 9.03 16.46
CA ARG A 30 -1.91 9.43 16.51
C ARG A 30 -2.83 8.45 15.79
N GLU A 31 -2.27 7.50 15.04
CA GLU A 31 -3.08 6.53 14.31
C GLU A 31 -3.80 5.59 15.28
N VAL A 32 -5.06 5.26 14.97
CA VAL A 32 -5.86 4.35 15.78
C VAL A 32 -5.33 2.92 15.68
N ALA A 33 -5.01 2.48 14.46
CA ALA A 33 -4.47 1.15 14.21
C ALA A 33 -2.95 1.21 14.12
N TYR A 34 -2.28 0.37 14.89
CA TYR A 34 -0.82 0.24 14.89
C TYR A 34 -0.09 1.59 14.99
N PRO A 35 -0.37 2.42 16.01
CA PRO A 35 0.34 3.69 16.16
C PRO A 35 1.84 3.49 16.30
N GLY A 36 2.64 4.27 15.57
CA GLY A 36 4.08 4.21 15.61
C GLY A 36 4.73 2.99 14.95
N PHE A 37 3.93 2.06 14.41
CA PHE A 37 4.46 0.92 13.67
C PHE A 37 4.96 1.33 12.29
N TRP A 38 5.85 0.51 11.74
CA TRP A 38 6.33 0.65 10.37
C TRP A 38 5.48 -0.18 9.42
N THR A 39 5.29 0.34 8.23
CA THR A 39 4.43 -0.26 7.21
C THR A 39 4.97 0.06 5.82
N VAL A 40 4.28 -0.39 4.78
CA VAL A 40 4.53 0.03 3.40
C VAL A 40 3.44 1.02 2.98
N PRO A 41 3.69 1.86 1.96
CA PRO A 41 2.67 2.81 1.52
C PRO A 41 1.44 2.11 0.97
N GLY A 42 0.30 2.73 1.13
CA GLY A 42 -0.97 2.21 0.64
C GLY A 42 -2.14 3.10 1.02
N GLY A 43 -3.31 2.71 0.60
CA GLY A 43 -4.53 3.46 0.89
C GLY A 43 -5.76 2.66 0.53
N LYS A 44 -6.91 3.27 0.76
CA LYS A 44 -8.21 2.65 0.53
C LYS A 44 -8.81 3.15 -0.76
N LEU A 45 -9.56 2.29 -1.42
CA LEU A 45 -10.36 2.68 -2.56
C LEU A 45 -11.58 3.46 -2.06
N VAL A 46 -11.70 4.70 -2.49
CA VAL A 46 -12.77 5.60 -2.07
C VAL A 46 -13.54 6.12 -3.28
N ARG A 47 -14.86 5.97 -3.25
CA ARG A 47 -15.73 6.29 -4.39
C ARG A 47 -15.53 7.71 -4.94
N HIS A 48 -15.44 8.72 -4.08
CA HIS A 48 -15.34 10.11 -4.54
C HIS A 48 -14.02 10.41 -5.27
N GLU A 49 -13.04 9.52 -5.18
CA GLU A 49 -11.76 9.71 -5.86
C GLU A 49 -11.79 9.27 -7.33
N TYR A 50 -12.83 8.54 -7.75
CA TYR A 50 -12.92 8.07 -9.14
C TYR A 50 -14.24 8.39 -9.82
N GLU A 51 -15.35 8.57 -9.07
CA GLU A 51 -16.68 8.67 -9.68
C GLU A 51 -16.87 9.85 -10.65
N ASN A 52 -16.05 10.89 -10.52
CA ASN A 52 -16.10 12.06 -11.40
C ASN A 52 -15.08 12.02 -12.54
N LEU A 53 -14.30 10.94 -12.62
CA LEU A 53 -13.39 10.74 -13.75
C LEU A 53 -14.19 10.31 -14.97
N ALA A 54 -13.64 10.59 -16.15
CA ALA A 54 -14.23 10.08 -17.39
C ALA A 54 -14.22 8.55 -17.37
N LEU A 55 -15.31 7.96 -17.80
CA LEU A 55 -15.39 6.50 -17.96
C LEU A 55 -14.34 6.03 -18.99
N THR A 56 -13.87 4.81 -18.80
CA THR A 56 -13.00 4.19 -19.78
C THR A 56 -13.75 4.10 -21.12
N GLU A 57 -13.08 4.47 -22.21
CA GLU A 57 -13.69 4.55 -23.53
C GLU A 57 -14.47 3.28 -23.88
N LYS A 58 -15.69 3.47 -24.39
CA LYS A 58 -16.61 2.40 -24.78
C LYS A 58 -17.08 1.50 -23.63
N THR A 59 -16.98 1.98 -22.40
CA THR A 59 -17.47 1.23 -21.23
C THR A 59 -18.33 2.12 -20.32
N ASP A 60 -18.97 1.51 -19.34
CA ASP A 60 -19.68 2.19 -18.27
C ASP A 60 -18.89 2.04 -16.93
N ALA A 61 -17.59 1.92 -17.02
CA ALA A 61 -16.73 1.59 -15.86
C ALA A 61 -15.40 2.34 -15.92
N TRP A 62 -14.65 2.25 -14.83
CA TRP A 62 -13.29 2.78 -14.73
C TRP A 62 -12.34 1.60 -14.61
N TYR A 63 -11.48 1.41 -15.60
CA TYR A 63 -10.48 0.35 -15.59
C TYR A 63 -9.18 0.83 -14.96
N ASP A 64 -8.34 -0.10 -14.52
CA ASP A 64 -7.02 0.15 -13.93
C ASP A 64 -7.05 1.00 -12.65
N ILE A 65 -8.16 0.94 -11.93
CA ILE A 65 -8.37 1.74 -10.72
C ILE A 65 -7.40 1.37 -9.60
N VAL A 66 -7.06 0.10 -9.45
CA VAL A 66 -6.14 -0.33 -8.38
C VAL A 66 -4.75 0.26 -8.59
N SER A 67 -4.21 0.17 -9.80
CA SER A 67 -2.90 0.76 -10.14
C SER A 67 -2.91 2.28 -9.92
N ARG A 68 -3.97 2.93 -10.34
CA ARG A 68 -4.15 4.37 -10.21
C ARG A 68 -4.22 4.80 -8.74
N THR A 69 -4.96 4.06 -7.92
CA THR A 69 -5.05 4.30 -6.48
C THR A 69 -3.67 4.14 -5.83
N LEU A 70 -2.94 3.09 -6.19
CA LEU A 70 -1.62 2.84 -5.63
C LEU A 70 -0.63 3.93 -5.99
N GLU A 71 -0.57 4.34 -7.26
CA GLU A 71 0.30 5.43 -7.70
C GLU A 71 0.02 6.72 -6.94
N LYS A 72 -1.26 7.04 -6.78
CA LYS A 72 -1.71 8.23 -6.06
C LYS A 72 -1.30 8.18 -4.58
N GLU A 73 -1.54 7.06 -3.92
CA GLU A 73 -1.23 6.90 -2.50
C GLU A 73 0.27 6.95 -2.24
N ILE A 74 1.08 6.33 -3.09
CA ILE A 74 2.53 6.38 -2.93
C ILE A 74 3.05 7.79 -3.15
N MET A 75 2.48 8.52 -4.10
CA MET A 75 2.84 9.93 -4.30
C MET A 75 2.46 10.78 -3.08
N GLU A 76 1.26 10.58 -2.52
CA GLU A 76 0.80 11.33 -1.36
C GLU A 76 1.59 11.01 -0.09
N GLU A 77 1.88 9.74 0.16
CA GLU A 77 2.54 9.31 1.39
C GLU A 77 4.06 9.43 1.35
N ALA A 78 4.66 9.26 0.19
CA ALA A 78 6.11 9.17 0.06
C ALA A 78 6.73 10.09 -1.01
N GLY A 79 5.93 10.74 -1.85
CA GLY A 79 6.42 11.65 -2.88
C GLY A 79 7.15 10.97 -4.02
N LEU A 80 6.89 9.69 -4.27
CA LEU A 80 7.61 8.91 -5.26
C LEU A 80 6.75 8.57 -6.47
N GLU A 81 7.40 8.54 -7.64
CA GLU A 81 6.87 7.90 -8.83
C GLU A 81 7.36 6.46 -8.87
N ILE A 82 6.46 5.57 -9.28
CA ILE A 82 6.73 4.13 -9.34
C ILE A 82 6.45 3.59 -10.74
N GLU A 83 6.97 2.40 -11.02
CA GLU A 83 6.72 1.69 -12.27
C GLU A 83 6.72 0.18 -12.03
N GLY A 84 6.24 -0.57 -13.02
CA GLY A 84 6.27 -2.03 -12.97
C GLY A 84 5.40 -2.62 -11.87
N ILE A 85 4.19 -2.08 -11.67
CA ILE A 85 3.27 -2.56 -10.64
C ILE A 85 2.83 -3.98 -10.96
N ARG A 86 3.00 -4.90 -10.00
CA ARG A 86 2.61 -6.30 -10.12
C ARG A 86 1.92 -6.79 -8.87
N TYR A 87 0.93 -7.64 -9.04
CA TYR A 87 0.22 -8.28 -7.93
C TYR A 87 1.15 -9.25 -7.18
N LEU A 88 1.06 -9.22 -5.86
CA LEU A 88 1.83 -10.11 -4.99
C LEU A 88 0.92 -11.11 -4.28
N THR A 89 0.01 -10.61 -3.47
CA THR A 89 -0.88 -11.45 -2.66
C THR A 89 -2.04 -10.60 -2.14
N ASP A 90 -2.93 -11.24 -1.41
CA ASP A 90 -4.04 -10.56 -0.76
C ASP A 90 -4.33 -11.17 0.59
N MET A 91 -5.07 -10.43 1.41
CA MET A 91 -5.57 -10.93 2.68
C MET A 91 -6.86 -10.24 3.06
N VAL A 92 -7.62 -10.90 3.91
CA VAL A 92 -8.84 -10.34 4.51
C VAL A 92 -8.67 -10.34 6.02
N PHE A 93 -9.11 -9.27 6.66
CA PHE A 93 -9.17 -9.24 8.13
C PHE A 93 -10.40 -8.45 8.58
N ILE A 94 -10.80 -8.69 9.82
CA ILE A 94 -11.89 -7.95 10.44
C ILE A 94 -11.29 -6.80 11.24
N ARG A 95 -11.68 -5.58 10.91
CA ARG A 95 -11.19 -4.38 11.59
C ARG A 95 -11.78 -4.30 13.00
N PRO A 96 -11.17 -3.52 13.91
CA PRO A 96 -11.71 -3.31 15.26
C PRO A 96 -13.15 -2.79 15.26
N ASP A 97 -13.57 -2.06 14.23
CA ASP A 97 -14.95 -1.58 14.06
C ASP A 97 -15.89 -2.63 13.44
N ASN A 98 -15.44 -3.87 13.34
CA ASN A 98 -16.20 -5.00 12.80
C ASN A 98 -16.50 -4.90 11.31
N ILE A 99 -15.80 -4.05 10.57
CA ILE A 99 -15.94 -3.97 9.11
C ILE A 99 -14.82 -4.81 8.47
N PRO A 100 -15.17 -5.76 7.59
CA PRO A 100 -14.12 -6.56 6.94
C PRO A 100 -13.38 -5.73 5.89
N ALA A 101 -12.09 -6.01 5.74
CA ALA A 101 -11.25 -5.35 4.76
C ALA A 101 -10.50 -6.36 3.92
N LEU A 102 -10.50 -6.15 2.61
CA LEU A 102 -9.67 -6.90 1.65
C LEU A 102 -8.48 -6.01 1.32
N VAL A 103 -7.28 -6.52 1.58
CA VAL A 103 -6.03 -5.84 1.24
C VAL A 103 -5.42 -6.52 0.02
N LEU A 104 -5.18 -5.75 -1.02
CA LEU A 104 -4.50 -6.20 -2.24
C LEU A 104 -3.07 -5.69 -2.18
N SER A 105 -2.11 -6.60 -2.07
CA SER A 105 -0.69 -6.25 -1.96
C SER A 105 -0.01 -6.36 -3.31
N TYR A 106 0.68 -5.27 -3.69
CA TYR A 106 1.42 -5.18 -4.95
C TYR A 106 2.88 -4.88 -4.65
N TYR A 107 3.73 -5.08 -5.62
CA TYR A 107 5.11 -4.62 -5.59
C TYR A 107 5.42 -3.87 -6.87
N CYS A 108 6.42 -2.99 -6.79
CA CYS A 108 6.78 -2.10 -7.88
C CYS A 108 8.21 -1.62 -7.71
N ARG A 109 8.70 -0.86 -8.68
CA ARG A 109 10.03 -0.28 -8.62
C ARG A 109 9.93 1.24 -8.51
N HIS A 110 10.87 1.80 -7.78
CA HIS A 110 11.08 3.25 -7.76
C HIS A 110 11.45 3.72 -9.17
N LYS A 111 10.74 4.74 -9.65
CA LYS A 111 11.02 5.35 -10.95
C LYS A 111 11.71 6.70 -10.80
N ALA A 112 11.19 7.57 -9.95
CA ALA A 112 11.72 8.92 -9.76
C ALA A 112 11.30 9.51 -8.41
N GLY A 113 12.02 10.51 -7.99
CA GLY A 113 11.73 11.28 -6.78
C GLY A 113 12.52 10.82 -5.57
N ASN A 114 12.62 11.72 -4.59
CA ASN A 114 13.17 11.44 -3.28
C ASN A 114 12.03 11.43 -2.27
N VAL A 115 12.15 10.64 -1.20
CA VAL A 115 11.06 10.52 -0.24
C VAL A 115 10.72 11.89 0.36
N ALA A 116 9.45 12.25 0.24
CA ALA A 116 8.85 13.42 0.86
C ALA A 116 7.58 12.94 1.55
N LEU A 117 7.61 12.88 2.88
CA LEU A 117 6.53 12.26 3.66
C LEU A 117 5.25 13.09 3.65
N GLY A 118 4.13 12.40 3.48
CA GLY A 118 2.81 12.98 3.70
C GLY A 118 2.54 13.16 5.20
N LYS A 119 1.40 13.75 5.51
CA LYS A 119 1.06 14.16 6.88
C LYS A 119 0.89 13.03 7.88
N ASP A 120 0.56 11.84 7.42
CA ASP A 120 0.26 10.71 8.29
C ASP A 120 1.46 9.79 8.57
N MET A 121 2.57 10.06 7.92
CA MET A 121 3.82 9.32 8.08
C MET A 121 4.87 10.23 8.70
N VAL A 122 5.64 9.70 9.66
CA VAL A 122 6.58 10.52 10.44
C VAL A 122 8.04 10.18 10.20
N ASP A 123 8.32 9.08 9.52
CA ASP A 123 9.69 8.66 9.20
C ASP A 123 9.66 7.66 8.04
N TYR A 124 10.82 7.40 7.46
CA TYR A 124 10.97 6.39 6.41
C TYR A 124 12.34 5.74 6.48
N ALA A 125 12.44 4.55 5.89
CA ALA A 125 13.71 3.88 5.70
C ALA A 125 13.67 3.02 4.43
N TRP A 126 14.82 2.88 3.80
CA TRP A 126 15.05 1.90 2.74
C TRP A 126 15.82 0.75 3.37
N ILE A 127 15.23 -0.41 3.45
CA ILE A 127 15.79 -1.55 4.18
C ILE A 127 16.03 -2.76 3.27
N MET A 128 17.07 -3.52 3.58
CA MET A 128 17.17 -4.89 3.10
C MET A 128 16.28 -5.78 3.96
N PRO A 129 15.77 -6.91 3.42
CA PRO A 129 14.87 -7.76 4.20
C PRO A 129 15.39 -8.18 5.56
N GLU A 130 16.69 -8.50 5.67
CA GLU A 130 17.33 -8.91 6.92
C GLU A 130 17.38 -7.79 7.97
N GLU A 131 17.24 -6.54 7.57
CA GLU A 131 17.19 -5.41 8.49
C GLU A 131 15.80 -5.21 9.11
N GLY A 132 14.77 -5.88 8.57
CA GLY A 132 13.39 -5.72 9.04
C GLY A 132 13.20 -6.03 10.52
N LYS A 133 14.01 -6.94 11.06
CA LYS A 133 13.97 -7.29 12.50
C LYS A 133 14.30 -6.11 13.42
N ASN A 134 14.91 -5.06 12.89
CA ASN A 134 15.28 -3.86 13.66
C ASN A 134 14.13 -2.84 13.73
N TYR A 135 13.00 -3.12 13.10
CA TYR A 135 11.86 -2.22 13.01
C TYR A 135 10.61 -2.93 13.51
N GLN A 136 9.75 -2.19 14.21
CA GLN A 136 8.46 -2.74 14.63
C GLN A 136 7.49 -2.63 13.45
N ILE A 137 7.53 -3.62 12.58
CA ILE A 137 6.73 -3.65 11.35
C ILE A 137 5.39 -4.33 11.64
N ILE A 138 4.31 -3.83 11.03
CA ILE A 138 2.98 -4.46 11.14
C ILE A 138 3.09 -5.94 10.73
N PRO A 139 2.51 -6.87 11.54
CA PRO A 139 2.61 -8.30 11.25
C PRO A 139 2.19 -8.66 9.81
N GLY A 140 3.01 -9.48 9.15
CA GLY A 140 2.79 -9.95 7.78
C GLY A 140 3.54 -9.15 6.72
N ILE A 141 3.82 -7.87 6.95
CA ILE A 141 4.45 -7.01 5.93
C ILE A 141 5.89 -7.42 5.65
N LEU A 142 6.66 -7.77 6.68
CA LEU A 142 8.04 -8.22 6.45
C LEU A 142 8.09 -9.51 5.63
N ASP A 143 7.16 -10.43 5.87
CA ASP A 143 7.07 -11.65 5.09
C ASP A 143 6.77 -11.34 3.62
N GLU A 144 5.91 -10.36 3.36
CA GLU A 144 5.63 -9.91 1.99
C GLU A 144 6.86 -9.29 1.33
N ILE A 145 7.63 -8.48 2.06
CA ILE A 145 8.88 -7.92 1.55
C ILE A 145 9.87 -9.04 1.19
N ILE A 146 9.97 -10.06 2.03
CA ILE A 146 10.81 -11.23 1.76
C ILE A 146 10.34 -11.97 0.50
N MET A 147 9.04 -12.11 0.30
CA MET A 147 8.48 -12.70 -0.92
C MET A 147 8.91 -11.93 -2.16
N VAL A 148 8.80 -10.60 -2.13
CA VAL A 148 9.19 -9.74 -3.26
C VAL A 148 10.69 -9.89 -3.54
N ASP A 149 11.50 -9.88 -2.49
CA ASP A 149 12.95 -10.02 -2.65
C ASP A 149 13.32 -11.32 -3.36
N LYS A 150 12.67 -12.41 -3.01
CA LYS A 150 12.86 -13.70 -3.69
C LYS A 150 12.44 -13.64 -5.15
N ILE A 151 11.31 -13.01 -5.44
CA ILE A 151 10.83 -12.87 -6.82
C ILE A 151 11.82 -12.07 -7.67
N LEU A 152 12.32 -10.95 -7.15
CA LEU A 152 13.17 -10.05 -7.91
C LEU A 152 14.61 -10.56 -8.06
N LYS A 153 15.04 -11.49 -7.23
CA LYS A 153 16.39 -12.09 -7.29
C LYS A 153 16.45 -13.36 -8.15
N ASN A 154 15.30 -13.86 -8.58
CA ASN A 154 15.24 -15.06 -9.44
C ASN A 154 15.24 -14.70 -10.92
#